data_2a4e91e93990605917b327c4b1ad4f62
#
_entry.id   2a4e91e93990605917b327c4b1ad4f62
#
_cell.length_a   1.000
_cell.length_b   1.000
_cell.length_c   1.000
_cell.angle_alpha   90.00
_cell.angle_beta   90.00
_cell.angle_gamma   90.00
#
_symmetry.space_group_name_H-M   'P 1'
#
loop_
_entity.id
_entity.type
_entity.pdbx_description
1 polymer ?
#
loop_
_entity_poly.entity_id
_entity_poly.type
_entity_poly.pdbx_seq_one_letter_code
_entity_poly.pdbx_strand_id
1 'polypeptide(L)' 'MKVGDLVKMKFGYSPVGVVTKVGYSVDHIVDVDPPQMASIVWTDSNKSNERVKDLKVVK' A
#
# COMPACT_ATOMS: atom_id res chain seq x y z
N MET A 1 -4.57 -6.49 4.66
CA MET A 1 -3.17 -6.24 4.25
C MET A 1 -2.33 -6.01 5.49
N LYS A 2 -1.16 -6.57 5.54
CA LYS A 2 -0.30 -6.47 6.72
C LYS A 2 1.16 -6.42 6.30
N VAL A 3 2.01 -6.04 7.24
CA VAL A 3 3.46 -6.00 7.02
C VAL A 3 3.94 -7.39 6.60
N GLY A 4 4.76 -7.41 5.55
CA GLY A 4 5.28 -8.65 4.99
C GLY A 4 4.50 -9.16 3.79
N ASP A 5 3.30 -8.64 3.53
CA ASP A 5 2.54 -9.05 2.36
C ASP A 5 3.22 -8.59 1.07
N LEU A 6 3.17 -9.45 0.07
CA LEU A 6 3.60 -9.08 -1.28
C LEU A 6 2.43 -8.44 -2.01
N VAL A 7 2.68 -7.31 -2.63
CA VAL A 7 1.62 -6.53 -3.27
C VAL A 7 2.09 -5.99 -4.61
N LYS A 8 1.12 -5.60 -5.42
CA LYS A 8 1.37 -4.83 -6.64
C LYS A 8 0.21 -3.87 -6.82
N MET A 9 0.40 -2.87 -7.68
CA MET A 9 -0.67 -1.94 -8.00
C MET A 9 -1.76 -2.65 -8.78
N LYS A 10 -3.00 -2.24 -8.58
CA LYS A 10 -4.15 -2.82 -9.28
C LYS A 10 -4.19 -2.45 -10.75
N PHE A 11 -3.60 -1.32 -11.11
CA PHE A 11 -3.73 -0.75 -12.44
C PHE A 11 -2.37 -0.69 -13.13
N GLY A 12 -2.37 -1.00 -14.42
CA GLY A 12 -1.18 -0.91 -15.23
C GLY A 12 -0.13 -1.96 -14.86
N TYR A 13 1.06 -1.79 -15.41
CA TYR A 13 2.19 -2.63 -15.05
C TYR A 13 2.76 -2.17 -13.72
N SER A 14 3.04 -3.12 -12.87
CA SER A 14 3.61 -2.81 -11.56
C SER A 14 4.56 -3.92 -11.13
N PRO A 15 5.73 -3.57 -10.59
CA PRO A 15 6.56 -4.57 -9.94
C PRO A 15 5.89 -5.06 -8.67
N VAL A 16 6.39 -6.17 -8.15
CA VAL A 16 5.96 -6.67 -6.85
C VAL A 16 6.71 -5.89 -5.77
N GLY A 17 6.01 -5.58 -4.69
CA GLY A 17 6.62 -4.93 -3.54
C GLY A 17 6.27 -5.64 -2.25
N VAL A 18 6.93 -5.23 -1.17
CA VAL A 18 6.69 -5.77 0.17
C VAL A 18 6.16 -4.64 1.04
N VAL A 19 5.08 -4.89 1.74
CA VAL A 19 4.52 -3.94 2.70
C VAL A 19 5.43 -3.89 3.92
N THR A 20 5.93 -2.70 4.23
CA THR A 20 6.80 -2.52 5.39
C THR A 20 6.10 -1.80 6.53
N LYS A 21 5.02 -1.09 6.25
CA LYS A 21 4.27 -0.38 7.27
C LYS A 21 2.84 -0.17 6.78
N VAL A 22 1.88 -0.27 7.67
CA VAL A 22 0.48 0.02 7.37
C VAL A 22 -0.02 1.05 8.36
N GLY A 23 -0.76 2.04 7.87
CA GLY A 23 -1.31 3.09 8.73
C GLY A 23 -2.51 3.76 8.07
N TYR A 24 -3.02 4.76 8.76
CA TYR A 24 -4.14 5.56 8.28
C TYR A 24 -3.67 6.96 7.98
N SER A 25 -4.38 7.63 7.08
CA SER A 25 -4.11 9.04 6.83
C SER A 25 -4.52 9.85 8.06
N VAL A 26 -3.56 10.62 8.59
CA VAL A 26 -3.81 11.41 9.79
C VAL A 26 -4.62 12.68 9.50
N ASP A 27 -4.71 13.05 8.25
CA ASP A 27 -5.47 14.24 7.85
C ASP A 27 -6.95 13.99 7.78
N HIS A 28 -7.33 12.75 7.93
CA HIS A 28 -8.71 12.37 7.75
C HIS A 28 -9.46 12.50 9.06
N ILE A 29 -10.30 13.49 9.15
CA ILE A 29 -11.04 13.80 10.38
C ILE A 29 -12.54 13.68 10.21
N VAL A 30 -12.98 13.24 9.06
CA VAL A 30 -14.39 13.07 8.76
C VAL A 30 -14.82 11.68 9.20
N ASP A 31 -16.10 11.50 9.37
CA ASP A 31 -16.71 10.30 9.89
C ASP A 31 -16.71 9.10 8.95
N VAL A 32 -16.30 9.29 7.71
CA VAL A 32 -16.13 8.16 6.81
C VAL A 32 -14.81 7.47 7.12
N ASP A 33 -14.71 6.21 6.75
CA ASP A 33 -13.51 5.44 6.97
C ASP A 33 -12.30 6.13 6.36
N PRO A 34 -11.26 6.40 7.17
CA PRO A 34 -10.06 7.02 6.62
C PRO A 34 -9.39 6.05 5.65
N PRO A 35 -8.81 6.57 4.57
CA PRO A 35 -8.08 5.70 3.66
C PRO A 35 -6.86 5.13 4.37
N GLN A 36 -6.69 3.84 4.27
CA GLN A 36 -5.50 3.18 4.75
C GLN A 36 -4.37 3.41 3.76
N MET A 37 -3.19 3.62 4.31
CA MET A 37 -1.97 3.78 3.52
C MET A 37 -1.01 2.67 3.89
N ALA A 38 -0.19 2.28 2.94
CA ALA A 38 0.85 1.30 3.18
C ALA A 38 2.15 1.81 2.58
N SER A 39 3.23 1.62 3.33
CA SER A 39 4.58 1.89 2.82
C SER A 39 5.10 0.61 2.19
N ILE A 40 5.64 0.74 0.98
CA ILE A 40 6.02 -0.41 0.18
C ILE A 40 7.43 -0.22 -0.34
N VAL A 41 8.23 -1.27 -0.24
CA VAL A 41 9.53 -1.35 -0.90
C VAL A 41 9.34 -2.23 -2.13
N TRP A 42 9.54 -1.65 -3.29
CA TRP A 42 9.34 -2.36 -4.56
C TRP A 42 10.62 -3.12 -4.94
N THR A 43 10.46 -4.14 -5.76
CA THR A 43 11.59 -4.98 -6.18
C THR A 43 12.63 -4.23 -6.99
N ASP A 44 12.28 -3.07 -7.53
CA ASP A 44 13.23 -2.21 -8.24
C ASP A 44 13.95 -1.23 -7.31
N SER A 45 13.89 -1.47 -6.01
CA SER A 45 14.52 -0.67 -4.96
C SER A 45 13.86 0.67 -4.69
N ASN A 46 12.75 0.96 -5.33
CA ASN A 46 11.97 2.16 -5.03
C ASN A 46 11.10 1.95 -3.81
N LYS A 47 10.79 3.03 -3.13
CA LYS A 47 9.88 3.04 -1.98
C LYS A 47 8.78 4.04 -2.24
N SER A 48 7.57 3.70 -1.83
CA SER A 48 6.46 4.64 -1.94
C SER A 48 5.40 4.33 -0.90
N ASN A 49 4.53 5.31 -0.68
CA ASN A 49 3.34 5.15 0.14
C ASN A 49 2.14 5.12 -0.79
N GLU A 50 1.34 4.09 -0.71
CA GLU A 50 0.21 3.92 -1.60
C GLU A 50 -1.05 3.66 -0.79
N ARG A 51 -2.20 3.98 -1.36
CA ARG A 51 -3.48 3.65 -0.74
C ARG A 51 -3.70 2.15 -0.83
N VAL A 52 -4.12 1.54 0.27
CA VAL A 52 -4.36 0.11 0.30
C VAL A 52 -5.38 -0.30 -0.76
N LYS A 53 -6.38 0.52 -1.01
CA LYS A 53 -7.40 0.21 -2.01
C LYS A 53 -6.87 0.11 -3.43
N ASP A 54 -5.70 0.71 -3.68
CA ASP A 54 -5.05 0.66 -4.99
C ASP A 54 -4.06 -0.49 -5.10
N LEU A 55 -3.93 -1.28 -4.06
CA LEU A 55 -3.00 -2.38 -3.98
C LEU A 55 -3.72 -3.71 -4.02
N LYS A 56 -3.01 -4.70 -4.51
CA LYS A 56 -3.51 -6.06 -4.63
C LYS A 56 -2.48 -6.99 -4.01
N VAL A 57 -2.93 -7.85 -3.10
CA VAL A 57 -2.05 -8.83 -2.48
C VAL A 57 -1.74 -9.92 -3.50
N VAL A 58 -0.46 -10.22 -3.65
CA VAL A 58 0.02 -11.26 -4.56
C VAL A 58 0.25 -12.53 -3.76
N LYS A 59 -0.28 -13.61 -4.26
CA LYS A 59 -0.09 -14.91 -3.62
C LYS A 59 0.75 -15.82 -4.48
#